data_4b2dd165b649abb24d49035e2c769949
#
_entry.id   4b2dd165b649abb24d49035e2c769949
#
_cell.length_a   1.000
_cell.length_b   1.000
_cell.length_c   1.000
_cell.angle_alpha   90.00
_cell.angle_beta   90.00
_cell.angle_gamma   90.00
#
_symmetry.space_group_name_H-M   'P 1'
#
loop_
_entity.id
_entity.type
_entity.pdbx_description
1 polymer ?
#
loop_
_entity_poly.entity_id
_entity_poly.type
_entity_poly.pdbx_seq_one_letter_code
_entity_poly.pdbx_strand_id
1 'polypeptide(L)'
;VLNRASKIKGELRVRDWEVVAVDNDAAAGNDLTPTETVHREYGHEFCLDLASVYLSPRLATERHRVVEQIEPDEQALDMLAGVGPFAIPAASRGASVVAVDLNETAVGYCRENARRNGVVDAVTAVAGDVREVADDYDGWADRLVMNLPHSANEFVATAVELAGEECVLHYYDIQHEDDPFGPGIEAIKSAAEPAYTVSVETQHIVRSYAPHELNVCLDVRLRRTDR
;
A
#
# COMPACT_ATOMS: atom_id res chain seq x y z
N VAL A 1 25.75 -8.80 -1.87
CA VAL A 1 25.43 -8.80 -0.42
C VAL A 1 25.36 -7.37 0.05
N LEU A 2 24.24 -6.99 0.66
CA LEU A 2 24.01 -5.67 1.23
C LEU A 2 23.98 -5.74 2.75
N ASN A 3 24.68 -4.81 3.41
CA ASN A 3 24.60 -4.58 4.84
C ASN A 3 23.69 -3.38 5.12
N ARG A 4 22.83 -3.51 6.14
CA ARG A 4 21.94 -2.43 6.55
C ARG A 4 22.72 -1.40 7.37
N ALA A 5 22.97 -0.23 6.80
CA ALA A 5 23.76 0.83 7.43
C ALA A 5 22.92 1.77 8.31
N SER A 6 21.59 1.83 8.11
CA SER A 6 20.70 2.69 8.93
C SER A 6 19.34 2.08 9.21
N LYS A 7 18.57 2.71 10.12
CA LYS A 7 17.11 2.50 10.24
C LYS A 7 16.41 3.18 9.06
N ILE A 8 15.11 2.91 8.89
CA ILE A 8 14.23 3.63 7.95
C ILE A 8 14.22 5.12 8.31
N LYS A 9 14.30 6.00 7.31
CA LYS A 9 14.39 7.46 7.47
C LYS A 9 13.38 8.18 6.57
N GLY A 10 12.89 9.30 7.10
CA GLY A 10 12.07 10.27 6.36
C GLY A 10 10.73 9.73 5.85
N GLU A 11 10.01 10.58 5.15
CA GLU A 11 8.69 10.29 4.58
C GLU A 11 8.74 9.18 3.53
N LEU A 12 9.80 9.14 2.71
CA LEU A 12 9.98 8.11 1.68
C LEU A 12 10.36 6.74 2.24
N ARG A 13 10.58 6.61 3.57
CA ARG A 13 10.86 5.37 4.29
C ARG A 13 12.06 4.59 3.77
N VAL A 14 13.02 5.25 3.15
CA VAL A 14 14.27 4.65 2.65
C VAL A 14 15.31 4.45 3.76
N ARG A 15 16.35 3.68 3.47
CA ARG A 15 17.48 3.46 4.38
C ARG A 15 18.80 3.42 3.62
N ASP A 16 19.88 3.63 4.34
CA ASP A 16 21.22 3.49 3.77
C ASP A 16 21.61 2.01 3.73
N TRP A 17 22.26 1.62 2.65
CA TRP A 17 22.83 0.32 2.45
C TRP A 17 24.31 0.43 2.14
N GLU A 18 25.10 -0.49 2.69
CA GLU A 18 26.50 -0.68 2.35
C GLU A 18 26.61 -1.90 1.45
N VAL A 19 27.20 -1.74 0.28
CA VAL A 19 27.47 -2.83 -0.64
C VAL A 19 28.72 -3.56 -0.16
N VAL A 20 28.57 -4.74 0.44
CA VAL A 20 29.65 -5.56 0.98
C VAL A 20 30.30 -6.43 -0.09
N ALA A 21 29.48 -7.01 -0.98
CA ALA A 21 29.93 -7.82 -2.11
C ALA A 21 28.91 -7.80 -3.24
N VAL A 22 29.39 -7.80 -4.47
CA VAL A 22 28.59 -7.97 -5.69
C VAL A 22 29.00 -9.29 -6.33
N ASP A 23 28.05 -10.08 -6.78
CA ASP A 23 28.29 -11.23 -7.62
C ASP A 23 28.47 -10.75 -9.06
N ASN A 24 29.71 -10.72 -9.54
CA ASN A 24 30.04 -10.21 -10.88
C ASN A 24 29.50 -11.15 -11.99
N ASP A 25 29.28 -12.42 -11.70
CA ASP A 25 28.73 -13.38 -12.67
C ASP A 25 27.20 -13.19 -12.81
N ALA A 26 26.51 -12.81 -11.74
CA ALA A 26 25.10 -12.44 -11.77
C ALA A 26 24.86 -11.05 -12.41
N ALA A 27 25.84 -10.17 -12.34
CA ALA A 27 25.80 -8.84 -12.97
C ALA A 27 26.11 -8.90 -14.49
N ALA A 28 26.78 -9.94 -14.96
CA ALA A 28 27.11 -10.15 -16.38
C ALA A 28 25.84 -10.55 -17.17
N GLY A 29 25.01 -9.55 -17.50
CA GLY A 29 23.78 -9.74 -18.30
C GLY A 29 22.53 -9.07 -17.73
N ASN A 30 22.61 -8.44 -16.56
CA ASN A 30 21.57 -7.59 -16.00
C ASN A 30 22.11 -6.17 -15.80
N ASP A 31 21.46 -5.18 -16.41
CA ASP A 31 21.76 -3.74 -16.22
C ASP A 31 21.39 -3.21 -14.84
N LEU A 32 21.22 -4.09 -13.83
CA LEU A 32 20.82 -3.72 -12.48
C LEU A 32 21.97 -3.12 -11.69
N THR A 33 21.70 -2.06 -10.94
CA THR A 33 22.65 -1.50 -9.96
C THR A 33 22.88 -2.48 -8.79
N PRO A 34 23.93 -2.33 -7.98
CA PRO A 34 24.21 -3.23 -6.86
C PRO A 34 23.10 -3.32 -5.79
N THR A 35 22.19 -2.36 -5.75
CA THR A 35 21.06 -2.28 -4.80
C THR A 35 19.71 -2.64 -5.43
N GLU A 36 19.65 -2.78 -6.75
CA GLU A 36 18.47 -3.26 -7.45
C GLU A 36 18.30 -4.78 -7.33
N THR A 37 17.05 -5.20 -7.28
CA THR A 37 16.68 -6.62 -7.18
C THR A 37 15.28 -6.85 -7.72
N VAL A 38 14.95 -8.11 -7.97
CA VAL A 38 13.59 -8.56 -8.27
C VAL A 38 13.08 -9.41 -7.11
N HIS A 39 12.08 -8.88 -6.40
CA HIS A 39 11.34 -9.63 -5.40
C HIS A 39 10.21 -10.40 -6.07
N ARG A 40 10.00 -11.66 -5.66
CA ARG A 40 8.90 -12.50 -6.14
C ARG A 40 7.94 -12.81 -5.01
N GLU A 41 6.65 -12.60 -5.27
CA GLU A 41 5.61 -12.80 -4.28
C GLU A 41 4.32 -13.26 -4.97
N TYR A 42 3.78 -14.42 -4.57
CA TYR A 42 2.51 -14.98 -5.08
C TYR A 42 2.38 -14.93 -6.62
N GLY A 43 3.46 -15.26 -7.32
CA GLY A 43 3.48 -15.32 -8.79
C GLY A 43 3.78 -13.99 -9.48
N HIS A 44 3.90 -12.88 -8.73
CA HIS A 44 4.25 -11.56 -9.28
C HIS A 44 5.73 -11.24 -9.07
N GLU A 45 6.28 -10.43 -9.98
CA GLU A 45 7.65 -9.92 -9.93
C GLU A 45 7.65 -8.43 -9.66
N PHE A 46 8.45 -8.01 -8.68
CA PHE A 46 8.63 -6.62 -8.30
C PHE A 46 10.09 -6.23 -8.43
N CYS A 47 10.42 -5.48 -9.47
CA CYS A 47 11.72 -4.83 -9.60
C CYS A 47 11.76 -3.61 -8.66
N LEU A 48 12.84 -3.43 -7.94
CA LEU A 48 13.02 -2.31 -7.02
C LEU A 48 14.50 -2.08 -6.71
N ASP A 49 14.84 -0.84 -6.41
CA ASP A 49 16.12 -0.48 -5.80
C ASP A 49 15.94 -0.27 -4.30
N LEU A 50 16.56 -1.15 -3.51
CA LEU A 50 16.48 -1.13 -2.04
C LEU A 50 17.01 0.16 -1.40
N ALA A 51 17.85 0.94 -2.14
CA ALA A 51 18.39 2.19 -1.65
C ALA A 51 17.42 3.37 -1.87
N SER A 52 16.51 3.28 -2.82
CA SER A 52 15.63 4.39 -3.21
C SER A 52 14.16 4.19 -2.88
N VAL A 53 13.73 2.93 -2.66
CA VAL A 53 12.33 2.61 -2.38
C VAL A 53 12.17 1.64 -1.22
N TYR A 54 10.94 1.59 -0.68
CA TYR A 54 10.58 0.68 0.41
C TYR A 54 9.73 -0.49 -0.09
N LEU A 55 10.10 -1.69 0.32
CA LEU A 55 9.25 -2.88 0.24
C LEU A 55 9.55 -3.78 1.43
N SER A 56 8.53 -4.32 2.08
CA SER A 56 8.65 -5.29 3.16
C SER A 56 8.16 -6.67 2.75
N PRO A 57 9.03 -7.65 2.50
CA PRO A 57 8.61 -9.02 2.21
C PRO A 57 7.80 -9.67 3.33
N ARG A 58 7.93 -9.16 4.57
CA ARG A 58 7.20 -9.68 5.75
C ARG A 58 5.69 -9.44 5.71
N LEU A 59 5.23 -8.58 4.81
CA LEU A 59 3.81 -8.29 4.61
C LEU A 59 3.18 -9.09 3.46
N ALA A 60 3.90 -10.02 2.86
CA ALA A 60 3.44 -10.81 1.72
C ALA A 60 2.10 -11.52 1.98
N THR A 61 1.98 -12.22 3.12
CA THR A 61 0.74 -12.93 3.50
C THR A 61 -0.42 -11.97 3.71
N GLU A 62 -0.15 -10.81 4.33
CA GLU A 62 -1.17 -9.79 4.55
C GLU A 62 -1.64 -9.15 3.25
N ARG A 63 -0.72 -8.82 2.36
CA ARG A 63 -1.09 -8.34 1.01
C ARG A 63 -1.95 -9.34 0.27
N HIS A 64 -1.58 -10.62 0.33
CA HIS A 64 -2.37 -11.68 -0.29
C HIS A 64 -3.78 -11.77 0.31
N ARG A 65 -3.92 -11.67 1.64
CA ARG A 65 -5.21 -11.64 2.34
C ARG A 65 -6.14 -10.54 1.81
N VAL A 66 -5.60 -9.33 1.61
CA VAL A 66 -6.36 -8.19 1.08
C VAL A 66 -6.70 -8.39 -0.40
N VAL A 67 -5.72 -8.79 -1.20
CA VAL A 67 -5.89 -9.00 -2.64
C VAL A 67 -6.91 -10.10 -2.94
N GLU A 68 -6.96 -11.17 -2.12
CA GLU A 68 -7.97 -12.23 -2.29
C GLU A 68 -9.43 -11.77 -2.12
N GLN A 69 -9.66 -10.60 -1.53
CA GLN A 69 -10.99 -10.00 -1.37
C GLN A 69 -11.39 -9.14 -2.59
N ILE A 70 -10.49 -8.89 -3.53
CA ILE A 70 -10.75 -8.05 -4.70
C ILE A 70 -11.56 -8.83 -5.72
N GLU A 71 -12.65 -8.24 -6.16
CA GLU A 71 -13.48 -8.78 -7.23
C GLU A 71 -13.09 -8.17 -8.58
N PRO A 72 -13.34 -8.89 -9.70
CA PRO A 72 -13.17 -8.30 -11.04
C PRO A 72 -14.02 -7.04 -11.21
N ASP A 73 -13.49 -6.10 -12.01
CA ASP A 73 -14.11 -4.81 -12.32
C ASP A 73 -14.19 -3.81 -11.15
N GLU A 74 -13.70 -4.15 -9.94
CA GLU A 74 -13.58 -3.18 -8.85
C GLU A 74 -12.65 -2.01 -9.23
N GLN A 75 -12.98 -0.82 -8.75
CA GLN A 75 -12.14 0.37 -8.78
C GLN A 75 -11.33 0.45 -7.49
N ALA A 76 -10.09 0.00 -7.53
CA ALA A 76 -9.20 -0.06 -6.36
C ALA A 76 -8.20 1.10 -6.36
N LEU A 77 -8.02 1.78 -5.23
CA LEU A 77 -7.02 2.82 -5.08
C LEU A 77 -6.08 2.49 -3.93
N ASP A 78 -4.79 2.34 -4.27
CA ASP A 78 -3.70 2.20 -3.30
C ASP A 78 -3.12 3.58 -3.03
N MET A 79 -3.42 4.11 -1.84
CA MET A 79 -3.12 5.50 -1.46
C MET A 79 -1.63 5.76 -1.26
N LEU A 80 -0.82 4.71 -1.02
CA LEU A 80 0.58 4.78 -0.64
C LEU A 80 1.31 3.56 -1.22
N ALA A 81 1.26 3.48 -2.55
CA ALA A 81 1.46 2.25 -3.30
C ALA A 81 2.91 1.73 -3.35
N GLY A 82 3.91 2.58 -3.11
CA GLY A 82 5.30 2.20 -3.30
C GLY A 82 5.56 1.66 -4.70
N VAL A 83 6.18 0.49 -4.77
CA VAL A 83 6.47 -0.20 -6.04
C VAL A 83 5.29 -1.06 -6.56
N GLY A 84 4.11 -0.92 -5.98
CA GLY A 84 2.87 -1.55 -6.40
C GLY A 84 2.56 -2.94 -5.80
N PRO A 85 3.01 -3.29 -4.57
CA PRO A 85 2.82 -4.65 -4.08
C PRO A 85 1.37 -5.04 -3.73
N PHE A 86 0.46 -4.07 -3.61
CA PHE A 86 -1.00 -4.29 -3.61
C PHE A 86 -1.58 -4.06 -5.01
N ALA A 87 -1.18 -2.97 -5.67
CA ALA A 87 -1.74 -2.53 -6.95
C ALA A 87 -1.60 -3.58 -8.07
N ILE A 88 -0.41 -4.19 -8.22
CA ILE A 88 -0.15 -5.16 -9.29
C ILE A 88 -1.00 -6.44 -9.13
N PRO A 89 -1.02 -7.11 -7.95
CA PRO A 89 -1.90 -8.27 -7.76
C PRO A 89 -3.38 -7.94 -7.87
N ALA A 90 -3.81 -6.75 -7.41
CA ALA A 90 -5.19 -6.28 -7.57
C ALA A 90 -5.60 -6.19 -9.05
N ALA A 91 -4.77 -5.56 -9.86
CA ALA A 91 -4.97 -5.48 -11.31
C ALA A 91 -4.97 -6.87 -11.98
N SER A 92 -4.14 -7.80 -11.50
CA SER A 92 -4.11 -9.18 -12.00
C SER A 92 -5.40 -9.97 -11.69
N ARG A 93 -6.20 -9.51 -10.72
CA ARG A 93 -7.53 -10.06 -10.43
C ARG A 93 -8.65 -9.40 -11.23
N GLY A 94 -8.34 -8.41 -12.04
CA GLY A 94 -9.29 -7.74 -12.93
C GLY A 94 -9.78 -6.38 -12.42
N ALA A 95 -9.21 -5.84 -11.34
CA ALA A 95 -9.53 -4.49 -10.88
C ALA A 95 -8.90 -3.42 -11.79
N SER A 96 -9.57 -2.27 -11.90
CA SER A 96 -8.98 -1.04 -12.39
C SER A 96 -8.29 -0.33 -11.23
N VAL A 97 -6.97 -0.10 -11.31
CA VAL A 97 -6.19 0.33 -10.16
C VAL A 97 -5.58 1.71 -10.36
N VAL A 98 -5.77 2.59 -9.37
CA VAL A 98 -4.99 3.82 -9.21
C VAL A 98 -4.00 3.60 -8.07
N ALA A 99 -2.71 3.83 -8.33
CA ALA A 99 -1.62 3.63 -7.39
C ALA A 99 -0.89 4.95 -7.17
N VAL A 100 -1.04 5.55 -5.99
CA VAL A 100 -0.44 6.85 -5.65
C VAL A 100 0.73 6.65 -4.71
N ASP A 101 1.84 7.33 -4.95
CA ASP A 101 2.96 7.39 -4.00
C ASP A 101 3.69 8.73 -4.12
N LEU A 102 4.15 9.27 -2.99
CA LEU A 102 4.94 10.49 -2.94
C LEU A 102 6.33 10.32 -3.57
N ASN A 103 6.87 9.10 -3.54
CA ASN A 103 8.18 8.78 -4.09
C ASN A 103 8.09 8.51 -5.60
N GLU A 104 8.46 9.49 -6.42
CA GLU A 104 8.48 9.38 -7.89
C GLU A 104 9.27 8.17 -8.39
N THR A 105 10.38 7.81 -7.71
CA THR A 105 11.16 6.61 -8.04
C THR A 105 10.36 5.33 -7.80
N ALA A 106 9.60 5.26 -6.73
CA ALA A 106 8.72 4.12 -6.44
C ALA A 106 7.61 3.99 -7.49
N VAL A 107 7.01 5.11 -7.90
CA VAL A 107 6.02 5.16 -8.99
C VAL A 107 6.62 4.71 -10.32
N GLY A 108 7.88 5.06 -10.60
CA GLY A 108 8.62 4.56 -11.75
C GLY A 108 8.73 3.02 -11.73
N TYR A 109 9.09 2.46 -10.59
CA TYR A 109 9.10 0.99 -10.40
C TYR A 109 7.69 0.38 -10.45
N CYS A 110 6.66 1.04 -9.94
CA CYS A 110 5.28 0.57 -10.04
C CYS A 110 4.86 0.41 -11.52
N ARG A 111 5.16 1.39 -12.37
CA ARG A 111 4.90 1.33 -13.83
C ARG A 111 5.67 0.19 -14.50
N GLU A 112 6.95 0.00 -14.13
CA GLU A 112 7.77 -1.11 -14.63
C GLU A 112 7.19 -2.46 -14.19
N ASN A 113 6.77 -2.57 -12.93
CA ASN A 113 6.18 -3.78 -12.37
C ASN A 113 4.83 -4.10 -13.01
N ALA A 114 4.01 -3.08 -13.34
CA ALA A 114 2.78 -3.28 -14.11
C ALA A 114 3.06 -3.90 -15.49
N ARG A 115 4.11 -3.42 -16.18
CA ARG A 115 4.54 -4.01 -17.45
C ARG A 115 5.05 -5.44 -17.30
N ARG A 116 5.92 -5.71 -16.31
CA ARG A 116 6.48 -7.05 -16.05
C ARG A 116 5.42 -8.10 -15.79
N ASN A 117 4.34 -7.69 -15.14
CA ASN A 117 3.25 -8.60 -14.76
C ASN A 117 2.07 -8.57 -15.76
N GLY A 118 2.20 -7.85 -16.88
CA GLY A 118 1.19 -7.84 -17.94
C GLY A 118 -0.12 -7.12 -17.59
N VAL A 119 -0.08 -6.16 -16.66
CA VAL A 119 -1.26 -5.42 -16.17
C VAL A 119 -1.16 -3.91 -16.40
N VAL A 120 -0.32 -3.47 -17.34
CA VAL A 120 -0.05 -2.04 -17.58
C VAL A 120 -1.31 -1.25 -17.93
N ASP A 121 -2.27 -1.85 -18.61
CA ASP A 121 -3.51 -1.19 -19.04
C ASP A 121 -4.54 -1.06 -17.88
N ALA A 122 -4.33 -1.80 -16.79
CA ALA A 122 -5.20 -1.79 -15.62
C ALA A 122 -4.65 -0.97 -14.45
N VAL A 123 -3.41 -0.44 -14.55
CA VAL A 123 -2.75 0.31 -13.46
C VAL A 123 -2.41 1.73 -13.92
N THR A 124 -3.00 2.71 -13.25
CA THR A 124 -2.62 4.13 -13.35
C THR A 124 -1.75 4.50 -12.16
N ALA A 125 -0.44 4.66 -12.36
CA ALA A 125 0.50 5.01 -11.30
C ALA A 125 0.80 6.52 -11.31
N VAL A 126 0.49 7.20 -10.21
CA VAL A 126 0.55 8.66 -10.03
C VAL A 126 1.60 9.02 -8.97
N ALA A 127 2.53 9.90 -9.32
CA ALA A 127 3.48 10.46 -8.36
C ALA A 127 2.90 11.73 -7.74
N GLY A 128 2.80 11.78 -6.42
CA GLY A 128 2.28 12.93 -5.68
C GLY A 128 1.75 12.58 -4.30
N ASP A 129 1.37 13.60 -3.57
CA ASP A 129 0.63 13.43 -2.32
C ASP A 129 -0.82 13.03 -2.65
N VAL A 130 -1.29 11.95 -2.05
CA VAL A 130 -2.66 11.46 -2.31
C VAL A 130 -3.73 12.48 -1.96
N ARG A 131 -3.44 13.40 -1.03
CA ARG A 131 -4.35 14.51 -0.67
C ARG A 131 -4.53 15.52 -1.79
N GLU A 132 -3.52 15.68 -2.66
CA GLU A 132 -3.59 16.56 -3.84
C GLU A 132 -4.17 15.82 -5.06
N VAL A 133 -3.99 14.49 -5.11
CA VAL A 133 -4.51 13.64 -6.19
C VAL A 133 -5.99 13.32 -5.99
N ALA A 134 -6.50 13.40 -4.76
CA ALA A 134 -7.86 13.02 -4.40
C ALA A 134 -8.96 13.74 -5.20
N ASP A 135 -8.76 15.03 -5.55
CA ASP A 135 -9.72 15.80 -6.33
C ASP A 135 -10.06 15.18 -7.69
N ASP A 136 -9.11 14.44 -8.30
CA ASP A 136 -9.29 13.77 -9.59
C ASP A 136 -10.07 12.43 -9.44
N TYR A 137 -10.20 11.91 -8.22
CA TYR A 137 -10.79 10.61 -7.90
C TYR A 137 -11.86 10.67 -6.80
N ASP A 138 -12.48 11.82 -6.57
CA ASP A 138 -13.56 11.99 -5.58
C ASP A 138 -14.70 10.97 -5.84
N GLY A 139 -15.03 10.21 -4.80
CA GLY A 139 -16.08 9.20 -4.86
C GLY A 139 -15.84 8.06 -5.85
N TRP A 140 -14.60 7.82 -6.27
CA TRP A 140 -14.29 6.86 -7.31
C TRP A 140 -14.11 5.42 -6.81
N ALA A 141 -13.56 5.22 -5.61
CA ALA A 141 -13.04 3.94 -5.19
C ALA A 141 -14.10 3.01 -4.57
N ASP A 142 -14.18 1.77 -5.08
CA ASP A 142 -14.89 0.65 -4.43
C ASP A 142 -14.03 0.01 -3.35
N ARG A 143 -12.69 0.18 -3.45
CA ARG A 143 -11.71 -0.34 -2.50
C ARG A 143 -10.53 0.60 -2.32
N LEU A 144 -10.15 0.81 -1.06
CA LEU A 144 -9.02 1.65 -0.66
C LEU A 144 -8.02 0.86 0.16
N VAL A 145 -6.74 1.00 -0.18
CA VAL A 145 -5.64 0.46 0.64
C VAL A 145 -4.84 1.63 1.21
N MET A 146 -4.80 1.74 2.54
CA MET A 146 -4.10 2.80 3.26
C MET A 146 -3.04 2.20 4.18
N ASN A 147 -1.90 1.81 3.61
CA ASN A 147 -0.83 1.11 4.33
C ASN A 147 0.34 2.04 4.70
N LEU A 148 0.07 3.01 5.56
CA LEU A 148 1.07 3.88 6.21
C LEU A 148 0.85 3.93 7.72
N PRO A 149 1.14 2.85 8.46
CA PRO A 149 0.62 2.66 9.81
C PRO A 149 1.10 3.68 10.85
N HIS A 150 2.16 4.45 10.61
CA HIS A 150 2.62 5.50 11.54
C HIS A 150 1.88 6.83 11.41
N SER A 151 1.23 7.08 10.28
CA SER A 151 0.59 8.36 9.95
C SER A 151 -0.81 8.15 9.37
N ALA A 152 -1.41 6.99 9.56
CA ALA A 152 -2.68 6.63 8.96
C ALA A 152 -3.79 7.67 9.22
N ASN A 153 -3.86 8.20 10.44
CA ASN A 153 -4.88 9.17 10.83
C ASN A 153 -4.85 10.47 10.00
N GLU A 154 -3.71 10.83 9.43
CA GLU A 154 -3.56 12.04 8.60
C GLU A 154 -4.27 11.91 7.25
N PHE A 155 -4.59 10.70 6.82
CA PHE A 155 -5.14 10.38 5.51
C PHE A 155 -6.59 9.86 5.55
N VAL A 156 -7.19 9.72 6.74
CA VAL A 156 -8.56 9.17 6.88
C VAL A 156 -9.59 10.06 6.18
N ALA A 157 -9.47 11.37 6.29
CA ALA A 157 -10.38 12.31 5.60
C ALA A 157 -10.29 12.14 4.07
N THR A 158 -9.07 12.06 3.53
CA THR A 158 -8.84 11.81 2.10
C THR A 158 -9.38 10.45 1.66
N ALA A 159 -9.23 9.40 2.49
CA ALA A 159 -9.83 8.10 2.18
C ALA A 159 -11.37 8.17 2.08
N VAL A 160 -12.01 8.99 2.90
CA VAL A 160 -13.47 9.21 2.84
C VAL A 160 -13.88 9.99 1.58
N GLU A 161 -13.09 10.97 1.15
CA GLU A 161 -13.29 11.70 -0.11
C GLU A 161 -13.20 10.78 -1.33
N LEU A 162 -12.21 9.89 -1.35
CA LEU A 162 -11.99 8.93 -2.43
C LEU A 162 -13.06 7.81 -2.49
N ALA A 163 -13.74 7.53 -1.36
CA ALA A 163 -14.69 6.43 -1.25
C ALA A 163 -15.95 6.66 -2.10
N GLY A 164 -16.32 5.67 -2.93
CA GLY A 164 -17.55 5.64 -3.72
C GLY A 164 -18.82 5.42 -2.89
N GLU A 165 -19.91 5.05 -3.56
CA GLU A 165 -21.21 4.78 -2.91
C GLU A 165 -21.11 3.61 -1.89
N GLU A 166 -20.36 2.59 -2.22
CA GLU A 166 -19.95 1.50 -1.32
C GLU A 166 -18.46 1.26 -1.50
N CYS A 167 -17.67 1.31 -0.40
CA CYS A 167 -16.24 1.17 -0.44
C CYS A 167 -15.73 0.32 0.72
N VAL A 168 -14.74 -0.54 0.48
CA VAL A 168 -14.01 -1.25 1.53
C VAL A 168 -12.65 -0.58 1.74
N LEU A 169 -12.44 -0.01 2.92
CA LEU A 169 -11.18 0.58 3.35
C LEU A 169 -10.36 -0.43 4.14
N HIS A 170 -9.16 -0.75 3.65
CA HIS A 170 -8.13 -1.47 4.39
C HIS A 170 -7.22 -0.46 5.10
N TYR A 171 -7.51 -0.22 6.38
CA TYR A 171 -6.82 0.76 7.22
C TYR A 171 -5.75 0.09 8.06
N TYR A 172 -4.50 0.48 7.90
CA TYR A 172 -3.37 -0.04 8.68
C TYR A 172 -2.91 0.95 9.73
N ASP A 173 -2.67 0.45 10.95
CA ASP A 173 -2.22 1.27 12.07
C ASP A 173 -1.23 0.52 12.96
N ILE A 174 -0.51 1.26 13.82
CA ILE A 174 0.29 0.71 14.91
C ILE A 174 -0.30 1.23 16.20
N GLN A 175 -0.80 0.32 17.02
CA GLN A 175 -1.50 0.65 18.26
C GLN A 175 -1.02 -0.21 19.44
N HIS A 176 -1.28 0.28 20.67
CA HIS A 176 -0.99 -0.46 21.89
C HIS A 176 -1.88 -1.71 22.00
N GLU A 177 -1.32 -2.80 22.54
CA GLU A 177 -2.01 -4.10 22.64
C GLU A 177 -3.28 -4.08 23.51
N ASP A 178 -3.41 -3.10 24.42
CA ASP A 178 -4.59 -2.97 25.28
C ASP A 178 -5.85 -2.55 24.51
N ASP A 179 -5.69 -1.74 23.45
CA ASP A 179 -6.78 -1.33 22.56
C ASP A 179 -6.26 -1.16 21.12
N PRO A 180 -6.02 -2.27 20.41
CA PRO A 180 -5.36 -2.21 19.12
C PRO A 180 -6.25 -1.73 17.96
N PHE A 181 -7.57 -1.66 18.16
CA PHE A 181 -8.53 -1.33 17.10
C PHE A 181 -9.37 -0.09 17.36
N GLY A 182 -9.65 0.23 18.63
CA GLY A 182 -10.52 1.33 19.04
C GLY A 182 -10.16 2.67 18.41
N PRO A 183 -8.90 3.13 18.52
CA PRO A 183 -8.50 4.43 17.97
C PRO A 183 -8.74 4.54 16.46
N GLY A 184 -8.42 3.51 15.67
CA GLY A 184 -8.66 3.48 14.24
C GLY A 184 -10.15 3.49 13.87
N ILE A 185 -10.96 2.74 14.61
CA ILE A 185 -12.42 2.71 14.41
C ILE A 185 -13.03 4.10 14.69
N GLU A 186 -12.61 4.74 15.77
CA GLU A 186 -13.09 6.09 16.13
C GLU A 186 -12.67 7.13 15.08
N ALA A 187 -11.43 7.08 14.60
CA ALA A 187 -10.94 7.99 13.56
C ALA A 187 -11.75 7.86 12.26
N ILE A 188 -11.99 6.62 11.79
CA ILE A 188 -12.77 6.37 10.59
C ILE A 188 -14.22 6.82 10.75
N LYS A 189 -14.89 6.50 11.87
CA LYS A 189 -16.25 6.96 12.15
C LYS A 189 -16.36 8.47 12.19
N SER A 190 -15.44 9.11 12.90
CA SER A 190 -15.43 10.58 13.02
C SER A 190 -15.29 11.29 11.68
N ALA A 191 -14.52 10.72 10.75
CA ALA A 191 -14.33 11.30 9.41
C ALA A 191 -15.49 10.97 8.47
N ALA A 192 -16.07 9.77 8.54
CA ALA A 192 -17.05 9.28 7.58
C ALA A 192 -18.50 9.66 7.93
N GLU A 193 -18.88 9.71 9.21
CA GLU A 193 -20.24 10.02 9.64
C GLU A 193 -20.53 11.54 9.60
N PRO A 194 -21.70 11.99 9.19
CA PRO A 194 -22.89 11.19 8.80
C PRO A 194 -22.97 10.83 7.31
N ALA A 195 -21.95 11.13 6.49
CA ALA A 195 -22.00 10.89 5.05
C ALA A 195 -22.03 9.40 4.69
N TYR A 196 -21.45 8.57 5.54
CA TYR A 196 -21.40 7.11 5.37
C TYR A 196 -21.86 6.39 6.63
N THR A 197 -22.51 5.25 6.44
CA THR A 197 -22.63 4.22 7.46
C THR A 197 -21.33 3.42 7.50
N VAL A 198 -20.74 3.26 8.70
CA VAL A 198 -19.46 2.58 8.93
C VAL A 198 -19.68 1.21 9.54
N SER A 199 -19.19 0.15 8.89
CA SER A 199 -19.25 -1.22 9.39
C SER A 199 -17.85 -1.86 9.39
N VAL A 200 -17.37 -2.27 10.56
CA VAL A 200 -16.10 -3.00 10.68
C VAL A 200 -16.34 -4.47 10.33
N GLU A 201 -15.74 -4.95 9.25
CA GLU A 201 -15.88 -6.34 8.78
C GLU A 201 -14.80 -7.25 9.36
N THR A 202 -13.57 -6.73 9.49
CA THR A 202 -12.44 -7.49 10.00
C THR A 202 -11.57 -6.64 10.90
N GLN A 203 -11.14 -7.23 12.02
CA GLN A 203 -10.09 -6.73 12.90
C GLN A 203 -8.94 -7.73 12.86
N HIS A 204 -7.82 -7.36 12.25
CA HIS A 204 -6.70 -8.27 11.99
C HIS A 204 -5.39 -7.78 12.59
N ILE A 205 -4.75 -8.61 13.44
CA ILE A 205 -3.39 -8.36 13.90
C ILE A 205 -2.43 -8.88 12.84
N VAL A 206 -1.79 -7.96 12.14
CA VAL A 206 -0.82 -8.29 11.08
C VAL A 206 0.44 -8.89 11.68
N ARG A 207 0.97 -8.26 12.74
CA ARG A 207 2.16 -8.73 13.48
C ARG A 207 2.43 -7.88 14.73
N SER A 208 3.25 -8.39 15.64
CA SER A 208 3.94 -7.55 16.64
C SER A 208 4.88 -6.55 15.93
N TYR A 209 4.85 -5.30 16.36
CA TYR A 209 5.71 -4.23 15.83
C TYR A 209 6.87 -3.92 16.81
N ALA A 210 6.55 -3.66 18.07
CA ALA A 210 7.48 -3.43 19.18
C ALA A 210 6.88 -4.04 20.47
N PRO A 211 7.57 -4.02 21.62
CA PRO A 211 6.97 -4.39 22.89
C PRO A 211 5.68 -3.59 23.14
N HIS A 212 4.57 -4.29 23.38
CA HIS A 212 3.23 -3.75 23.58
C HIS A 212 2.62 -3.00 22.38
N GLU A 213 3.25 -3.05 21.20
CA GLU A 213 2.75 -2.42 19.97
C GLU A 213 2.45 -3.46 18.90
N LEU A 214 1.27 -3.35 18.31
CA LEU A 214 0.77 -4.22 17.24
C LEU A 214 0.58 -3.42 15.95
N ASN A 215 1.03 -3.99 14.84
CA ASN A 215 0.60 -3.55 13.51
C ASN A 215 -0.71 -4.27 13.22
N VAL A 216 -1.75 -3.50 12.98
CA VAL A 216 -3.12 -3.98 12.78
C VAL A 216 -3.66 -3.53 11.43
N CYS A 217 -4.66 -4.26 10.93
CA CYS A 217 -5.48 -3.87 9.80
C CYS A 217 -6.96 -3.94 10.18
N LEU A 218 -7.70 -2.89 9.84
CA LEU A 218 -9.15 -2.87 9.86
C LEU A 218 -9.65 -2.97 8.42
N ASP A 219 -10.52 -3.94 8.14
CA ASP A 219 -11.31 -3.93 6.91
C ASP A 219 -12.66 -3.30 7.26
N VAL A 220 -12.92 -2.12 6.71
CA VAL A 220 -14.09 -1.29 7.06
C VAL A 220 -14.89 -1.00 5.82
N ARG A 221 -16.19 -1.35 5.86
CA ARG A 221 -17.13 -1.00 4.80
C ARG A 221 -17.78 0.34 5.07
N LEU A 222 -17.65 1.21 4.11
CA LEU A 222 -18.31 2.51 4.03
C LEU A 222 -19.47 2.39 3.03
N ARG A 223 -20.67 2.75 3.44
CA ARG A 223 -21.84 2.87 2.56
C ARG A 223 -22.40 4.27 2.67
N ARG A 224 -22.49 4.95 1.54
CA ARG A 224 -23.05 6.30 1.50
C ARG A 224 -24.48 6.30 2.02
N THR A 225 -24.78 7.23 2.91
CA THR A 225 -26.14 7.39 3.43
C THR A 225 -27.01 8.14 2.42
N ASP A 226 -28.17 7.60 2.09
CA ASP A 226 -29.16 8.34 1.30
C ASP A 226 -29.51 9.66 2.02
N ARG A 227 -29.48 10.77 1.28
CA ARG A 227 -29.91 12.07 1.80
C ARG A 227 -31.42 12.20 1.78
#